data_a837265c524359a1ac244b35b06a9aa5
#
_entry.id   a837265c524359a1ac244b35b06a9aa5
#
_cell.length_a   1.000
_cell.length_b   1.000
_cell.length_c   1.000
_cell.angle_alpha   90.00
_cell.angle_beta   90.00
_cell.angle_gamma   90.00
#
_symmetry.space_group_name_H-M   'P 1'
#
loop_
_entity.id
_entity.type
_entity.pdbx_description
1 polymer ?
#
loop_
_entity_poly.entity_id
_entity_poly.type
_entity_poly.pdbx_seq_one_letter_code
_entity_poly.pdbx_strand_id
1 'polypeptide(L)'
;MFSRLYLEITTCCNRACSFCPGTARPAAFVTPETFRTLAAKLRPYGQYLYLHVMGEPLLHPQLLELLEICRALDFRVTLTTNGTLLPARQPVLLAAPALRKVSVSLHSFEANEAGDFRAYLTGCTDFARAAMAAGVLTDFRLWNLDGAQTKGLHDRNDEILAHLHAAFSEPWQRNTWGWRLAKGVFVSFGERFDWPD
;
A
#
# COMPACT_ATOMS: atom_id res chain seq x y z
N MET A 1 -5.97 22.52 -8.55
CA MET A 1 -6.32 21.08 -8.47
C MET A 1 -5.24 20.40 -7.65
N PHE A 2 -5.61 19.61 -6.64
CA PHE A 2 -4.64 18.88 -5.82
C PHE A 2 -4.09 17.67 -6.58
N SER A 3 -2.81 17.38 -6.39
CA SER A 3 -2.15 16.20 -6.97
C SER A 3 -2.52 14.89 -6.25
N ARG A 4 -2.97 14.98 -5.00
CA ARG A 4 -3.35 13.84 -4.15
C ARG A 4 -4.50 14.24 -3.24
N LEU A 5 -5.51 13.40 -3.17
CA LEU A 5 -6.61 13.48 -2.21
C LEU A 5 -6.57 12.24 -1.32
N TYR A 6 -6.73 12.40 -0.03
CA TYR A 6 -6.75 11.30 0.92
C TYR A 6 -8.15 11.15 1.51
N LEU A 7 -8.67 9.94 1.49
CA LEU A 7 -9.93 9.57 2.14
C LEU A 7 -9.73 8.23 2.83
N GLU A 8 -9.52 8.28 4.14
CA GLU A 8 -9.36 7.09 4.96
C GLU A 8 -10.65 6.28 4.98
N ILE A 9 -10.55 4.98 4.70
CA ILE A 9 -11.72 4.09 4.63
C ILE A 9 -11.89 3.20 5.85
N THR A 10 -10.87 3.10 6.70
CA THR A 10 -10.93 2.34 7.95
C THR A 10 -9.86 2.80 8.93
N THR A 11 -10.16 2.68 10.22
CA THR A 11 -9.21 2.80 11.33
C THR A 11 -8.69 1.44 11.80
N CYS A 12 -9.28 0.32 11.31
CA CYS A 12 -8.86 -1.03 11.65
C CYS A 12 -7.56 -1.40 10.98
N CYS A 13 -6.63 -1.97 11.74
CA CYS A 13 -5.40 -2.56 11.22
C CYS A 13 -5.13 -3.91 11.88
N ASN A 14 -4.62 -4.87 11.14
CA ASN A 14 -4.20 -6.17 11.64
C ASN A 14 -2.72 -6.20 12.05
N ARG A 15 -2.06 -5.03 12.15
CA ARG A 15 -0.68 -4.86 12.57
C ARG A 15 -0.57 -3.77 13.62
N ALA A 16 0.47 -3.87 14.48
CA ALA A 16 0.85 -2.87 15.47
C ALA A 16 2.32 -2.49 15.25
N CYS A 17 2.60 -1.80 14.13
CA CYS A 17 3.95 -1.41 13.75
C CYS A 17 4.53 -0.41 14.76
N SER A 18 5.79 -0.59 15.16
CA SER A 18 6.46 0.24 16.16
C SER A 18 6.62 1.72 15.75
N PHE A 19 6.61 1.98 14.45
CA PHE A 19 6.73 3.32 13.87
C PHE A 19 5.37 3.98 13.58
N CYS A 20 4.27 3.24 13.73
CA CYS A 20 2.93 3.78 13.50
C CYS A 20 2.41 4.42 14.81
N PRO A 21 1.95 5.67 14.80
CA PRO A 21 1.39 6.30 15.98
C PRO A 21 0.08 5.64 16.43
N GLY A 22 -0.49 4.79 15.59
CA GLY A 22 -1.81 4.23 15.84
C GLY A 22 -2.90 5.30 15.80
N THR A 23 -4.06 4.97 16.33
CA THR A 23 -5.18 5.91 16.45
C THR A 23 -5.99 5.59 17.69
N ALA A 24 -6.36 6.62 18.45
CA ALA A 24 -7.29 6.51 19.57
C ALA A 24 -8.77 6.49 19.12
N ARG A 25 -9.04 6.67 17.82
CA ARG A 25 -10.40 6.59 17.26
C ARG A 25 -10.92 5.17 17.35
N PRO A 26 -12.24 4.97 17.58
CA PRO A 26 -12.84 3.65 17.55
C PRO A 26 -12.57 2.91 16.23
N ALA A 27 -12.45 1.59 16.31
CA ALA A 27 -12.34 0.73 15.13
C ALA A 27 -13.62 0.87 14.28
N ALA A 28 -13.47 1.28 13.03
CA ALA A 28 -14.58 1.56 12.15
C ALA A 28 -14.22 1.34 10.67
N PHE A 29 -15.25 1.06 9.88
CA PHE A 29 -15.20 1.06 8.43
C PHE A 29 -16.18 2.11 7.90
N VAL A 30 -15.77 2.87 6.89
CA VAL A 30 -16.67 3.81 6.23
C VAL A 30 -17.72 3.04 5.43
N THR A 31 -18.98 3.42 5.52
CA THR A 31 -20.01 2.79 4.68
C THR A 31 -19.92 3.25 3.23
N PRO A 32 -20.33 2.44 2.24
CA PRO A 32 -20.34 2.84 0.84
C PRO A 32 -21.13 4.12 0.57
N GLU A 33 -22.22 4.33 1.29
CA GLU A 33 -23.05 5.54 1.17
C GLU A 33 -22.30 6.79 1.64
N THR A 34 -21.70 6.72 2.83
CA THR A 34 -20.85 7.81 3.36
C THR A 34 -19.66 8.07 2.44
N PHE A 35 -19.00 6.98 2.00
CA PHE A 35 -17.87 7.08 1.08
C PHE A 35 -18.26 7.78 -0.23
N ARG A 36 -19.38 7.39 -0.85
CA ARG A 36 -19.89 8.01 -2.09
C ARG A 36 -20.10 9.51 -1.92
N THR A 37 -20.72 9.90 -0.80
CA THR A 37 -20.98 11.30 -0.49
C THR A 37 -19.68 12.11 -0.36
N LEU A 38 -18.71 11.57 0.37
CA LEU A 38 -17.42 12.25 0.58
C LEU A 38 -16.59 12.29 -0.70
N ALA A 39 -16.51 11.18 -1.42
CA ALA A 39 -15.77 11.08 -2.68
C ALA A 39 -16.34 12.05 -3.74
N ALA A 40 -17.65 12.14 -3.87
CA ALA A 40 -18.29 13.10 -4.79
C ALA A 40 -17.92 14.56 -4.47
N LYS A 41 -17.84 14.92 -3.18
CA LYS A 41 -17.38 16.24 -2.75
C LYS A 41 -15.91 16.49 -3.06
N LEU A 42 -15.07 15.45 -3.03
CA LEU A 42 -13.63 15.56 -3.31
C LEU A 42 -13.33 15.63 -4.82
N ARG A 43 -14.17 15.06 -5.67
CA ARG A 43 -13.90 14.92 -7.11
C ARG A 43 -13.55 16.24 -7.83
N PRO A 44 -14.18 17.40 -7.56
CA PRO A 44 -13.79 18.66 -8.19
C PRO A 44 -12.36 19.12 -7.89
N TYR A 45 -11.75 18.60 -6.83
CA TYR A 45 -10.44 19.05 -6.37
C TYR A 45 -9.27 18.18 -6.87
N GLY A 46 -9.54 16.99 -7.42
CA GLY A 46 -8.48 16.11 -7.94
C GLY A 46 -9.02 14.80 -8.50
N GLN A 47 -8.14 14.08 -9.20
CA GLN A 47 -8.46 12.80 -9.82
C GLN A 47 -7.81 11.62 -9.10
N TYR A 48 -6.72 11.84 -8.35
CA TYR A 48 -6.01 10.77 -7.66
C TYR A 48 -6.48 10.68 -6.22
N LEU A 49 -7.13 9.56 -5.88
CA LEU A 49 -7.68 9.30 -4.55
C LEU A 49 -6.86 8.20 -3.85
N TYR A 50 -6.41 8.50 -2.65
CA TYR A 50 -5.63 7.63 -1.78
C TYR A 50 -6.55 7.15 -0.65
N LEU A 51 -6.78 5.83 -0.55
CA LEU A 51 -7.76 5.25 0.40
C LEU A 51 -7.10 4.78 1.70
N HIS A 52 -6.04 5.44 2.11
CA HIS A 52 -5.32 5.13 3.34
C HIS A 52 -4.87 6.40 4.04
N VAL A 53 -4.86 6.37 5.34
CA VAL A 53 -4.12 7.25 6.26
C VAL A 53 -3.64 6.38 7.40
N MET A 54 -4.52 6.00 8.32
CA MET A 54 -4.35 4.94 9.29
C MET A 54 -5.07 3.66 8.84
N GLY A 55 -4.93 2.60 9.60
CA GLY A 55 -5.58 1.33 9.31
C GLY A 55 -5.01 0.56 8.11
N GLU A 56 -5.61 -0.59 7.84
CA GLU A 56 -5.26 -1.46 6.69
C GLU A 56 -6.47 -1.51 5.73
N PRO A 57 -6.38 -0.87 4.56
CA PRO A 57 -7.51 -0.79 3.64
C PRO A 57 -7.99 -2.14 3.11
N LEU A 58 -7.11 -3.17 3.06
CA LEU A 58 -7.51 -4.51 2.61
C LEU A 58 -8.37 -5.26 3.62
N LEU A 59 -8.51 -4.78 4.86
CA LEU A 59 -9.49 -5.29 5.82
C LEU A 59 -10.91 -4.86 5.49
N HIS A 60 -11.10 -3.79 4.68
CA HIS A 60 -12.43 -3.26 4.42
C HIS A 60 -13.35 -4.32 3.78
N PRO A 61 -14.48 -4.71 4.41
CA PRO A 61 -15.32 -5.79 3.91
C PRO A 61 -15.95 -5.48 2.54
N GLN A 62 -16.26 -4.22 2.28
CA GLN A 62 -16.90 -3.75 1.06
C GLN A 62 -15.91 -3.02 0.12
N LEU A 63 -14.60 -3.39 0.15
CA LEU A 63 -13.57 -2.71 -0.64
C LEU A 63 -13.92 -2.66 -2.14
N LEU A 64 -14.46 -3.73 -2.71
CA LEU A 64 -14.86 -3.77 -4.11
C LEU A 64 -15.91 -2.69 -4.43
N GLU A 65 -16.92 -2.55 -3.59
CA GLU A 65 -17.97 -1.54 -3.78
C GLU A 65 -17.39 -0.11 -3.71
N LEU A 66 -16.44 0.15 -2.79
CA LEU A 66 -15.77 1.45 -2.73
C LEU A 66 -14.96 1.74 -4.00
N LEU A 67 -14.28 0.73 -4.56
CA LEU A 67 -13.53 0.87 -5.81
C LEU A 67 -14.46 1.10 -7.00
N GLU A 68 -15.65 0.47 -7.04
CA GLU A 68 -16.68 0.73 -8.05
C GLU A 68 -17.24 2.15 -7.94
N ILE A 69 -17.43 2.68 -6.74
CA ILE A 69 -17.79 4.09 -6.54
C ILE A 69 -16.70 5.00 -7.09
N CYS A 70 -15.43 4.69 -6.84
CA CYS A 70 -14.31 5.44 -7.39
C CYS A 70 -14.32 5.41 -8.93
N ARG A 71 -14.61 4.26 -9.53
CA ARG A 71 -14.74 4.13 -10.99
C ARG A 71 -15.86 5.02 -11.53
N ALA A 72 -17.04 4.97 -10.90
CA ALA A 72 -18.20 5.75 -11.31
C ALA A 72 -17.96 7.28 -11.21
N LEU A 73 -17.08 7.69 -10.29
CA LEU A 73 -16.68 9.08 -10.10
C LEU A 73 -15.40 9.46 -10.87
N ASP A 74 -14.89 8.58 -11.75
CA ASP A 74 -13.66 8.80 -12.54
C ASP A 74 -12.43 9.12 -11.68
N PHE A 75 -12.27 8.45 -10.53
CA PHE A 75 -11.05 8.50 -9.75
C PHE A 75 -10.04 7.44 -10.18
N ARG A 76 -8.77 7.78 -10.03
CA ARG A 76 -7.63 6.86 -10.10
C ARG A 76 -7.14 6.58 -8.69
N VAL A 77 -7.33 5.33 -8.24
CA VAL A 77 -7.11 4.96 -6.85
C VAL A 77 -5.68 4.50 -6.60
N THR A 78 -5.12 4.92 -5.48
CA THR A 78 -3.91 4.37 -4.88
C THR A 78 -4.24 3.80 -3.51
N LEU A 79 -3.80 2.57 -3.25
CA LEU A 79 -3.83 1.93 -1.94
C LEU A 79 -2.42 1.84 -1.37
N THR A 80 -2.29 2.01 -0.06
CA THR A 80 -1.10 1.57 0.67
C THR A 80 -1.53 0.49 1.65
N THR A 81 -0.81 -0.61 1.68
CA THR A 81 -1.12 -1.79 2.48
C THR A 81 0.13 -2.34 3.16
N ASN A 82 -0.04 -3.01 4.27
CA ASN A 82 1.02 -3.82 4.89
C ASN A 82 1.30 -5.13 4.13
N GLY A 83 0.54 -5.45 3.10
CA GLY A 83 0.77 -6.57 2.18
C GLY A 83 0.24 -7.93 2.65
N THR A 84 -0.13 -8.09 3.91
CA THR A 84 -0.46 -9.41 4.48
C THR A 84 -1.71 -10.05 3.90
N LEU A 85 -2.62 -9.23 3.37
CA LEU A 85 -3.87 -9.69 2.77
C LEU A 85 -3.85 -9.69 1.24
N LEU A 86 -2.72 -9.36 0.60
CA LEU A 86 -2.63 -9.31 -0.85
C LEU A 86 -3.05 -10.63 -1.53
N PRO A 87 -2.59 -11.82 -1.11
CA PRO A 87 -3.02 -13.06 -1.75
C PRO A 87 -4.53 -13.25 -1.71
N ALA A 88 -5.17 -12.98 -0.57
CA ALA A 88 -6.62 -13.15 -0.41
C ALA A 88 -7.44 -12.08 -1.14
N ARG A 89 -6.90 -10.87 -1.28
CA ARG A 89 -7.58 -9.72 -1.89
C ARG A 89 -7.22 -9.49 -3.37
N GLN A 90 -6.27 -10.21 -3.92
CA GLN A 90 -5.84 -10.08 -5.31
C GLN A 90 -7.00 -10.09 -6.31
N PRO A 91 -7.97 -11.01 -6.26
CA PRO A 91 -9.07 -11.02 -7.25
C PRO A 91 -9.88 -9.72 -7.22
N VAL A 92 -10.17 -9.18 -6.03
CA VAL A 92 -10.90 -7.92 -5.86
C VAL A 92 -10.10 -6.74 -6.42
N LEU A 93 -8.81 -6.69 -6.11
CA LEU A 93 -7.95 -5.59 -6.51
C LEU A 93 -7.75 -5.55 -8.03
N LEU A 94 -7.49 -6.69 -8.64
CA LEU A 94 -7.19 -6.76 -10.07
C LEU A 94 -8.44 -6.68 -10.95
N ALA A 95 -9.63 -6.93 -10.40
CA ALA A 95 -10.90 -6.72 -11.08
C ALA A 95 -11.38 -5.26 -11.06
N ALA A 96 -10.73 -4.35 -10.32
CA ALA A 96 -11.19 -2.98 -10.09
C ALA A 96 -10.55 -1.97 -11.05
N PRO A 97 -11.25 -1.47 -12.09
CA PRO A 97 -10.67 -0.56 -13.10
C PRO A 97 -10.21 0.78 -12.55
N ALA A 98 -10.74 1.22 -11.41
CA ALA A 98 -10.30 2.44 -10.74
C ALA A 98 -8.92 2.29 -10.10
N LEU A 99 -8.48 1.06 -9.80
CA LEU A 99 -7.22 0.84 -9.11
C LEU A 99 -6.05 1.08 -10.06
N ARG A 100 -5.26 2.09 -9.75
CA ARG A 100 -4.08 2.48 -10.51
C ARG A 100 -2.79 1.94 -9.90
N LYS A 101 -2.69 1.95 -8.57
CA LYS A 101 -1.43 1.64 -7.87
C LYS A 101 -1.70 0.99 -6.51
N VAL A 102 -0.90 0.00 -6.18
CA VAL A 102 -0.79 -0.56 -4.82
C VAL A 102 0.64 -0.32 -4.32
N SER A 103 0.77 0.39 -3.20
CA SER A 103 2.03 0.55 -2.48
C SER A 103 2.06 -0.44 -1.33
N VAL A 104 3.10 -1.27 -1.26
CA VAL A 104 3.25 -2.31 -0.24
C VAL A 104 4.35 -1.90 0.73
N SER A 105 3.99 -1.65 1.99
CA SER A 105 4.93 -1.27 3.04
C SER A 105 5.65 -2.52 3.57
N LEU A 106 6.70 -3.01 2.88
CA LEU A 106 7.41 -4.24 3.25
C LEU A 106 8.07 -4.13 4.64
N HIS A 107 8.52 -2.94 5.00
CA HIS A 107 9.07 -2.65 6.33
C HIS A 107 8.07 -2.86 7.47
N SER A 108 6.76 -2.90 7.20
CA SER A 108 5.73 -3.13 8.22
C SER A 108 5.72 -4.58 8.74
N PHE A 109 6.40 -5.51 8.09
CA PHE A 109 6.50 -6.89 8.57
C PHE A 109 7.32 -7.01 9.86
N GLU A 110 8.19 -6.04 10.18
CA GLU A 110 8.93 -5.97 11.44
C GLU A 110 8.03 -6.14 12.69
N ALA A 111 6.80 -5.66 12.61
CA ALA A 111 5.81 -5.74 13.70
C ALA A 111 5.24 -7.16 13.88
N ASN A 112 5.79 -8.17 13.20
CA ASN A 112 5.13 -9.47 13.12
C ASN A 112 6.12 -10.65 13.11
N GLU A 113 6.78 -10.85 14.22
CA GLU A 113 7.78 -11.89 14.41
C GLU A 113 7.23 -13.33 14.24
N ALA A 114 5.92 -13.54 14.31
CA ALA A 114 5.28 -14.85 14.28
C ALA A 114 4.93 -15.39 12.87
N GLY A 115 5.20 -14.65 11.80
CA GLY A 115 4.82 -15.04 10.45
C GLY A 115 5.97 -15.61 9.62
N ASP A 116 5.67 -16.46 8.64
CA ASP A 116 6.63 -16.87 7.62
C ASP A 116 6.94 -15.68 6.68
N PHE A 117 8.10 -15.08 6.92
CA PHE A 117 8.54 -13.90 6.17
C PHE A 117 8.77 -14.19 4.68
N ARG A 118 9.28 -15.37 4.36
CA ARG A 118 9.52 -15.76 2.97
C ARG A 118 8.20 -15.97 2.22
N ALA A 119 7.23 -16.62 2.84
CA ALA A 119 5.90 -16.78 2.28
C ALA A 119 5.21 -15.43 2.08
N TYR A 120 5.36 -14.50 3.03
CA TYR A 120 4.88 -13.14 2.90
C TYR A 120 5.50 -12.40 1.69
N LEU A 121 6.83 -12.42 1.56
CA LEU A 121 7.52 -11.80 0.42
C LEU A 121 7.09 -12.42 -0.92
N THR A 122 6.95 -13.74 -0.95
CA THR A 122 6.46 -14.47 -2.12
C THR A 122 5.06 -14.00 -2.51
N GLY A 123 4.13 -13.92 -1.55
CA GLY A 123 2.79 -13.41 -1.78
C GLY A 123 2.76 -11.97 -2.32
N CYS A 124 3.65 -11.11 -1.82
CA CYS A 124 3.79 -9.73 -2.32
C CYS A 124 4.34 -9.67 -3.76
N THR A 125 5.34 -10.50 -4.09
CA THR A 125 5.92 -10.52 -5.44
C THR A 125 5.01 -11.20 -6.47
N ASP A 126 4.26 -12.22 -6.07
CA ASP A 126 3.27 -12.87 -6.93
C ASP A 126 2.11 -11.91 -7.24
N PHE A 127 1.64 -11.17 -6.24
CA PHE A 127 0.70 -10.08 -6.48
C PHE A 127 1.25 -9.06 -7.49
N ALA A 128 2.51 -8.63 -7.33
CA ALA A 128 3.10 -7.65 -8.23
C ALA A 128 3.18 -8.14 -9.69
N ARG A 129 3.49 -9.44 -9.90
CA ARG A 129 3.46 -10.04 -11.24
C ARG A 129 2.05 -10.06 -11.83
N ALA A 130 1.05 -10.42 -11.05
CA ALA A 130 -0.33 -10.42 -11.48
C ALA A 130 -0.83 -8.98 -11.75
N ALA A 131 -0.46 -8.02 -10.90
CA ALA A 131 -0.77 -6.60 -11.05
C ALA A 131 -0.15 -6.02 -12.32
N MET A 132 1.09 -6.40 -12.64
CA MET A 132 1.78 -6.00 -13.87
C MET A 132 1.01 -6.46 -15.12
N ALA A 133 0.50 -7.69 -15.12
CA ALA A 133 -0.31 -8.22 -16.21
C ALA A 133 -1.65 -7.49 -16.35
N ALA A 134 -2.23 -7.03 -15.24
CA ALA A 134 -3.48 -6.27 -15.20
C ALA A 134 -3.28 -4.74 -15.43
N GLY A 135 -2.05 -4.26 -15.60
CA GLY A 135 -1.74 -2.84 -15.79
C GLY A 135 -1.80 -2.00 -14.50
N VAL A 136 -1.84 -2.64 -13.33
CA VAL A 136 -1.80 -1.99 -12.02
C VAL A 136 -0.34 -1.83 -11.58
N LEU A 137 0.03 -0.63 -11.15
CA LEU A 137 1.37 -0.37 -10.65
C LEU A 137 1.55 -0.94 -9.25
N THR A 138 2.72 -1.51 -8.97
CA THR A 138 3.12 -1.93 -7.63
C THR A 138 4.39 -1.19 -7.19
N ASP A 139 4.40 -0.71 -5.95
CA ASP A 139 5.52 0.00 -5.37
C ASP A 139 5.83 -0.59 -3.99
N PHE A 140 6.90 -1.33 -3.89
CA PHE A 140 7.43 -1.83 -2.63
C PHE A 140 8.13 -0.71 -1.88
N ARG A 141 7.69 -0.44 -0.65
CA ARG A 141 8.20 0.66 0.16
C ARG A 141 9.10 0.13 1.27
N LEU A 142 10.32 0.67 1.34
CA LEU A 142 11.28 0.49 2.42
C LEU A 142 11.54 1.88 3.04
N TRP A 143 10.65 2.32 3.92
CA TRP A 143 10.68 3.62 4.58
C TRP A 143 11.19 3.46 6.01
N ASN A 144 12.38 2.90 6.13
CA ASN A 144 13.07 2.60 7.37
C ASN A 144 14.58 2.84 7.26
N LEU A 145 15.01 3.78 6.40
CA LEU A 145 16.42 4.08 6.14
C LEU A 145 16.93 5.30 6.92
N ASP A 146 16.40 5.55 8.10
CA ASP A 146 16.66 6.74 8.90
C ASP A 146 17.93 6.63 9.79
N GLY A 147 18.87 5.75 9.43
CA GLY A 147 20.19 5.64 10.04
C GLY A 147 20.24 4.86 11.36
N ALA A 148 21.38 4.89 12.04
CA ALA A 148 21.70 4.03 13.18
C ALA A 148 20.90 4.34 14.47
N GLN A 149 20.10 5.39 14.52
CA GLN A 149 19.31 5.78 15.71
C GLN A 149 17.87 5.31 15.69
N THR A 150 17.51 4.50 14.72
CA THR A 150 16.12 4.19 14.44
C THR A 150 15.55 3.09 15.26
N LYS A 151 14.33 3.32 15.71
CA LYS A 151 13.45 2.33 16.29
C LYS A 151 12.95 1.41 15.17
N GLY A 152 13.34 0.14 15.17
CA GLY A 152 12.89 -0.86 14.23
C GLY A 152 14.04 -1.57 13.52
N LEU A 153 13.76 -2.77 13.09
CA LEU A 153 14.74 -3.70 12.56
C LEU A 153 15.04 -3.36 11.08
N HIS A 154 16.22 -2.81 10.81
CA HIS A 154 16.74 -2.61 9.45
C HIS A 154 17.35 -3.87 8.84
N ASP A 155 17.60 -4.87 9.67
CA ASP A 155 18.31 -6.09 9.38
C ASP A 155 17.68 -6.96 8.30
N ARG A 156 16.39 -6.75 7.99
CA ARG A 156 15.69 -7.49 6.93
C ARG A 156 15.71 -6.82 5.56
N ASN A 157 16.22 -5.62 5.41
CA ASN A 157 16.22 -4.95 4.11
C ASN A 157 17.06 -5.70 3.07
N ASP A 158 18.19 -6.27 3.46
CA ASP A 158 19.03 -7.07 2.55
C ASP A 158 18.31 -8.34 2.10
N GLU A 159 17.60 -9.02 3.00
CA GLU A 159 16.79 -10.19 2.68
C GLU A 159 15.63 -9.83 1.73
N ILE A 160 14.95 -8.69 1.97
CA ILE A 160 13.90 -8.18 1.08
C ILE A 160 14.47 -7.90 -0.30
N LEU A 161 15.58 -7.17 -0.38
CA LEU A 161 16.20 -6.81 -1.65
C LEU A 161 16.70 -8.05 -2.41
N ALA A 162 17.30 -9.02 -1.72
CA ALA A 162 17.70 -10.29 -2.33
C ALA A 162 16.49 -11.06 -2.89
N HIS A 163 15.37 -11.09 -2.17
CA HIS A 163 14.13 -11.71 -2.65
C HIS A 163 13.55 -10.98 -3.87
N LEU A 164 13.55 -9.63 -3.86
CA LEU A 164 13.10 -8.84 -5.00
C LEU A 164 13.99 -9.02 -6.24
N HIS A 165 15.33 -9.14 -6.06
CA HIS A 165 16.25 -9.45 -7.15
C HIS A 165 15.99 -10.84 -7.74
N ALA A 166 15.72 -11.84 -6.91
CA ALA A 166 15.35 -13.18 -7.38
C ALA A 166 14.00 -13.19 -8.11
N ALA A 167 13.06 -12.36 -7.67
CA ALA A 167 11.72 -12.28 -8.26
C ALA A 167 11.68 -11.48 -9.58
N PHE A 168 12.54 -10.47 -9.72
CA PHE A 168 12.63 -9.55 -10.87
C PHE A 168 14.09 -9.46 -11.30
N SER A 169 14.53 -10.43 -12.09
CA SER A 169 15.94 -10.65 -12.46
C SER A 169 16.47 -9.73 -13.56
N GLU A 170 15.61 -8.96 -14.24
CA GLU A 170 16.05 -7.98 -15.23
C GLU A 170 16.88 -6.86 -14.56
N PRO A 171 17.79 -6.19 -15.30
CA PRO A 171 18.54 -5.08 -14.75
C PRO A 171 17.62 -3.97 -14.22
N TRP A 172 17.73 -3.69 -12.93
CA TRP A 172 16.93 -2.64 -12.30
C TRP A 172 17.38 -1.26 -12.80
N GLN A 173 16.41 -0.40 -13.05
CA GLN A 173 16.65 0.95 -13.54
C GLN A 173 16.42 1.95 -12.42
N ARG A 174 17.44 2.75 -12.10
CA ARG A 174 17.35 3.78 -11.06
C ARG A 174 16.36 4.87 -11.46
N ASN A 175 15.57 5.33 -10.49
CA ASN A 175 14.71 6.49 -10.60
C ASN A 175 14.92 7.43 -9.39
N THR A 176 14.16 8.52 -9.30
CA THR A 176 14.33 9.56 -8.26
C THR A 176 14.16 9.02 -6.83
N TRP A 177 13.31 8.00 -6.63
CA TRP A 177 12.92 7.53 -5.30
C TRP A 177 13.40 6.11 -4.98
N GLY A 178 14.08 5.46 -5.92
CA GLY A 178 14.52 4.08 -5.77
C GLY A 178 14.82 3.43 -7.10
N TRP A 179 14.17 2.28 -7.38
CA TRP A 179 14.43 1.49 -8.59
C TRP A 179 13.14 1.01 -9.23
N ARG A 180 13.13 0.95 -10.55
CA ARG A 180 12.15 0.21 -11.33
C ARG A 180 12.69 -1.22 -11.50
N LEU A 181 11.96 -2.20 -11.00
CA LEU A 181 12.32 -3.62 -11.02
C LEU A 181 11.87 -4.30 -12.32
N ALA A 182 10.68 -3.93 -12.79
CA ALA A 182 10.06 -4.40 -14.03
C ALA A 182 9.05 -3.35 -14.53
N LYS A 183 8.37 -3.62 -15.65
CA LYS A 183 7.30 -2.75 -16.14
C LYS A 183 6.19 -2.60 -15.10
N GLY A 184 6.03 -1.42 -14.55
CA GLY A 184 4.99 -1.12 -13.54
C GLY A 184 5.32 -1.60 -12.12
N VAL A 185 6.50 -2.16 -11.86
CA VAL A 185 6.94 -2.60 -10.54
C VAL A 185 8.14 -1.78 -10.08
N PHE A 186 8.04 -1.26 -8.87
CA PHE A 186 9.04 -0.35 -8.30
C PHE A 186 9.41 -0.77 -6.87
N VAL A 187 10.60 -0.38 -6.41
CA VAL A 187 10.94 -0.28 -5.00
C VAL A 187 11.33 1.15 -4.70
N SER A 188 10.75 1.72 -3.64
CA SER A 188 11.03 3.08 -3.20
C SER A 188 11.59 3.08 -1.78
N PHE A 189 12.57 3.97 -1.57
CA PHE A 189 13.24 4.14 -0.30
C PHE A 189 12.83 5.46 0.33
N GLY A 190 12.77 5.50 1.65
CA GLY A 190 12.46 6.69 2.39
C GLY A 190 12.85 6.57 3.86
N GLU A 191 12.90 7.70 4.51
CA GLU A 191 13.06 7.80 5.95
C GLU A 191 11.68 7.73 6.61
N ARG A 192 11.65 7.31 7.87
CA ARG A 192 10.45 7.49 8.69
C ARG A 192 10.27 8.98 8.97
N PHE A 193 9.06 9.40 9.05
CA PHE A 193 8.73 10.76 9.44
C PHE A 193 8.03 10.73 10.82
N ASP A 194 8.29 11.76 11.61
CA ASP A 194 7.55 11.99 12.83
C ASP A 194 6.16 12.50 12.47
N TRP A 195 5.16 11.90 13.10
CA TRP A 195 3.80 12.39 12.96
C TRP A 195 3.67 13.68 13.78
N PRO A 196 3.02 14.71 13.25
CA PRO A 196 2.74 15.90 14.03
C PRO A 196 1.85 15.55 15.23
N ASP A 197 2.17 16.15 16.38
CA ASP A 197 1.40 16.04 17.62
C ASP A 197 -0.04 16.60 17.46
#